data_f8c9ec63cb488231769d82d9f69312ea
#
_entry.id   f8c9ec63cb488231769d82d9f69312ea
#
_cell.length_a   1.000
_cell.length_b   1.000
_cell.length_c   1.000
_cell.angle_alpha   90.00
_cell.angle_beta   90.00
_cell.angle_gamma   90.00
#
_symmetry.space_group_name_H-M   'P 1'
#
loop_
_entity.id
_entity.type
_entity.pdbx_description
1 polymer ?
#
loop_
_entity_poly.entity_id
_entity_poly.type
_entity_poly.pdbx_seq_one_letter_code
_entity_poly.pdbx_strand_id
1 'polypeptide(L)'
;MYQERLLKEIRKKIGDKSLIDEIANILNISYDAAHRRTSLKAKFSFEEGLELAKYYQISVNQFITSDQQIVAQKTTAVTETNDLKSFFQNNLNVFENLPLSDGMTIYYSAKDIPFFYTLSDNLLSRFKIYVWMNLLNAKQVFIPFLEFSPPNFEPNTKELKKKYEEQNVVELWNDMTVSSILQQILFYYETRLLKTKEAHIILKELKELIEYIEQKTENDSKFHLYENELMHLSNDIFFHHPQQSLFALPTNMFGYILINDAKTCNETKNYFEHQIKNSKSLRTSGNRDRKIFFNKMYEQIENLIQKL
;
A
#
# COMPACT_ATOMS: atom_id res chain seq x y z
N MET A 1 3.13 -5.40 -33.51
CA MET A 1 4.61 -5.14 -33.67
C MET A 1 5.13 -4.41 -32.45
N TYR A 2 6.40 -4.57 -32.03
CA TYR A 2 6.92 -3.95 -30.78
C TYR A 2 6.87 -2.42 -30.82
N GLN A 3 7.21 -1.81 -31.96
CA GLN A 3 7.10 -0.37 -32.15
C GLN A 3 5.67 0.17 -31.95
N GLU A 4 4.68 -0.51 -32.46
CA GLU A 4 3.28 -0.15 -32.28
C GLU A 4 2.84 -0.21 -30.80
N ARG A 5 3.30 -1.25 -30.09
CA ARG A 5 3.07 -1.37 -28.63
C ARG A 5 3.72 -0.22 -27.88
N LEU A 6 4.98 0.12 -28.21
CA LEU A 6 5.68 1.26 -27.60
C LEU A 6 4.93 2.57 -27.85
N LEU A 7 4.51 2.84 -29.09
CA LEU A 7 3.74 4.04 -29.44
C LEU A 7 2.41 4.12 -28.68
N LYS A 8 1.73 2.99 -28.50
CA LYS A 8 0.49 2.91 -27.72
C LYS A 8 0.71 3.28 -26.26
N GLU A 9 1.79 2.78 -25.65
CA GLU A 9 2.13 3.13 -24.26
C GLU A 9 2.55 4.60 -24.12
N ILE A 10 3.31 5.14 -25.07
CA ILE A 10 3.66 6.57 -25.12
C ILE A 10 2.36 7.41 -25.20
N ARG A 11 1.42 7.04 -26.08
CA ARG A 11 0.16 7.77 -26.24
C ARG A 11 -0.63 7.87 -24.94
N LYS A 12 -0.65 6.82 -24.14
CA LYS A 12 -1.31 6.86 -22.81
C LYS A 12 -0.69 7.87 -21.84
N LYS A 13 0.63 8.11 -21.97
CA LYS A 13 1.39 8.97 -21.05
C LYS A 13 1.38 10.45 -21.45
N ILE A 14 1.25 10.76 -22.74
CA ILE A 14 1.30 12.15 -23.23
C ILE A 14 -0.05 12.87 -23.19
N GLY A 15 -1.16 12.14 -22.95
CA GLY A 15 -2.51 12.71 -22.97
C GLY A 15 -2.85 13.38 -24.31
N ASP A 16 -3.26 14.65 -24.27
CA ASP A 16 -3.70 15.41 -25.45
C ASP A 16 -2.56 15.97 -26.31
N LYS A 17 -1.30 15.75 -25.93
CA LYS A 17 -0.14 16.25 -26.71
C LYS A 17 0.00 15.53 -28.04
N SER A 18 0.61 16.23 -29.02
CA SER A 18 0.93 15.65 -30.33
C SER A 18 2.02 14.59 -30.19
N LEU A 19 1.71 13.34 -30.55
CA LEU A 19 2.66 12.24 -30.52
C LEU A 19 3.87 12.48 -31.44
N ILE A 20 3.63 13.13 -32.60
CA ILE A 20 4.68 13.40 -33.60
C ILE A 20 5.65 14.41 -33.02
N ASP A 21 5.17 15.52 -32.45
CA ASP A 21 6.03 16.58 -31.92
C ASP A 21 6.82 16.09 -30.69
N GLU A 22 6.19 15.31 -29.80
CA GLU A 22 6.89 14.71 -28.65
C GLU A 22 8.04 13.81 -29.11
N ILE A 23 7.81 12.92 -30.10
CA ILE A 23 8.85 12.03 -30.61
C ILE A 23 9.93 12.81 -31.37
N ALA A 24 9.56 13.83 -32.19
CA ALA A 24 10.50 14.67 -32.88
C ALA A 24 11.45 15.38 -31.89
N ASN A 25 10.90 15.92 -30.81
CA ASN A 25 11.65 16.63 -29.77
C ASN A 25 12.61 15.70 -29.01
N ILE A 26 12.12 14.53 -28.57
CA ILE A 26 12.90 13.61 -27.72
C ILE A 26 14.07 13.02 -28.54
N LEU A 27 13.79 12.58 -29.76
CA LEU A 27 14.80 11.96 -30.60
C LEU A 27 15.64 12.98 -31.41
N ASN A 28 15.34 14.28 -31.27
CA ASN A 28 15.99 15.36 -32.04
C ASN A 28 16.00 15.10 -33.55
N ILE A 29 14.83 14.71 -34.09
CA ILE A 29 14.61 14.40 -35.51
C ILE A 29 13.59 15.36 -36.14
N SER A 30 13.57 15.44 -37.48
CA SER A 30 12.58 16.26 -38.16
C SER A 30 11.15 15.74 -37.97
N TYR A 31 10.16 16.63 -38.06
CA TYR A 31 8.75 16.28 -38.01
C TYR A 31 8.37 15.16 -38.98
N ASP A 32 8.89 15.24 -40.24
CA ASP A 32 8.61 14.21 -41.24
C ASP A 32 9.22 12.85 -40.89
N ALA A 33 10.40 12.84 -40.28
CA ALA A 33 11.02 11.62 -39.79
C ALA A 33 10.21 11.00 -38.62
N ALA A 34 9.75 11.83 -37.69
CA ALA A 34 8.87 11.40 -36.59
C ALA A 34 7.51 10.91 -37.13
N HIS A 35 6.90 11.64 -38.09
CA HIS A 35 5.63 11.23 -38.68
C HIS A 35 5.75 9.86 -39.40
N ARG A 36 6.82 9.60 -40.13
CA ARG A 36 7.05 8.28 -40.77
C ARG A 36 7.18 7.15 -39.75
N ARG A 37 7.78 7.39 -38.57
CA ARG A 37 7.93 6.41 -37.50
C ARG A 37 6.61 6.19 -36.75
N THR A 38 5.88 7.26 -36.42
CA THR A 38 4.59 7.17 -35.73
C THR A 38 3.49 6.53 -36.59
N SER A 39 3.57 6.72 -37.94
CA SER A 39 2.67 6.07 -38.89
C SER A 39 3.14 4.67 -39.34
N LEU A 40 4.17 4.11 -38.67
CA LEU A 40 4.76 2.80 -38.96
C LEU A 40 5.35 2.63 -40.39
N LYS A 41 5.54 3.73 -41.12
CA LYS A 41 6.20 3.75 -42.44
C LYS A 41 7.73 3.64 -42.34
N ALA A 42 8.30 3.91 -41.18
CA ALA A 42 9.68 3.68 -40.81
C ALA A 42 9.79 3.04 -39.46
N LYS A 43 10.84 2.25 -39.24
CA LYS A 43 11.11 1.64 -37.92
C LYS A 43 11.96 2.59 -37.07
N PHE A 44 11.79 2.54 -35.75
CA PHE A 44 12.79 3.06 -34.82
C PHE A 44 14.04 2.19 -34.89
N SER A 45 15.22 2.79 -34.72
CA SER A 45 16.39 2.03 -34.33
C SER A 45 16.22 1.46 -32.93
N PHE A 46 17.09 0.53 -32.54
CA PHE A 46 17.06 -0.01 -31.18
C PHE A 46 17.32 1.10 -30.14
N GLU A 47 18.29 1.96 -30.41
CA GLU A 47 18.66 3.10 -29.58
C GLU A 47 17.49 4.10 -29.45
N GLU A 48 16.87 4.49 -30.56
CA GLU A 48 15.70 5.38 -30.54
C GLU A 48 14.56 4.79 -29.70
N GLY A 49 14.31 3.49 -29.83
CA GLY A 49 13.30 2.79 -29.05
C GLY A 49 13.61 2.77 -27.55
N LEU A 50 14.88 2.55 -27.17
CA LEU A 50 15.33 2.59 -25.78
C LEU A 50 15.27 4.02 -25.20
N GLU A 51 15.66 5.04 -25.98
CA GLU A 51 15.61 6.44 -25.56
C GLU A 51 14.17 6.87 -25.22
N LEU A 52 13.22 6.56 -26.10
CA LEU A 52 11.80 6.81 -25.88
C LEU A 52 11.29 6.03 -24.65
N ALA A 53 11.65 4.76 -24.54
CA ALA A 53 11.24 3.94 -23.40
C ALA A 53 11.79 4.50 -22.08
N LYS A 54 13.05 4.94 -22.05
CA LYS A 54 13.69 5.57 -20.89
C LYS A 54 13.02 6.89 -20.53
N TYR A 55 12.80 7.77 -21.51
CA TYR A 55 12.18 9.09 -21.29
C TYR A 55 10.79 8.96 -20.68
N TYR A 56 9.96 8.07 -21.23
CA TYR A 56 8.60 7.85 -20.77
C TYR A 56 8.50 6.83 -19.63
N GLN A 57 9.62 6.33 -19.10
CA GLN A 57 9.65 5.30 -18.05
C GLN A 57 8.79 4.07 -18.41
N ILE A 58 8.96 3.58 -19.64
CA ILE A 58 8.31 2.39 -20.16
C ILE A 58 9.31 1.23 -20.11
N SER A 59 9.00 0.15 -19.39
CA SER A 59 9.86 -1.03 -19.40
C SER A 59 9.74 -1.78 -20.73
N VAL A 60 10.83 -1.91 -21.48
CA VAL A 60 10.84 -2.71 -22.73
C VAL A 60 10.58 -4.18 -22.46
N ASN A 61 10.86 -4.67 -21.26
CA ASN A 61 10.61 -6.05 -20.88
C ASN A 61 9.12 -6.42 -20.97
N GLN A 62 8.19 -5.47 -20.75
CA GLN A 62 6.76 -5.73 -20.92
C GLN A 62 6.36 -6.16 -22.34
N PHE A 63 7.22 -5.92 -23.35
CA PHE A 63 6.95 -6.31 -24.72
C PHE A 63 7.47 -7.70 -25.08
N ILE A 64 8.42 -8.24 -24.31
CA ILE A 64 9.15 -9.49 -24.59
C ILE A 64 8.97 -10.55 -23.50
N THR A 65 8.30 -10.23 -22.40
CA THR A 65 8.04 -11.19 -21.31
C THR A 65 7.10 -12.30 -21.77
N SER A 66 7.40 -13.51 -21.32
CA SER A 66 6.48 -14.65 -21.41
C SER A 66 5.34 -14.48 -20.39
N ASP A 67 4.28 -15.28 -20.52
CA ASP A 67 3.14 -15.32 -19.58
C ASP A 67 3.53 -15.62 -18.11
N GLN A 68 4.77 -16.09 -17.89
CA GLN A 68 5.32 -16.40 -16.57
C GLN A 68 6.24 -15.30 -16.01
N GLN A 69 6.45 -14.21 -16.74
CA GLN A 69 7.32 -13.10 -16.34
C GLN A 69 6.52 -11.82 -16.27
N ILE A 70 6.68 -11.09 -15.19
CA ILE A 70 6.06 -9.78 -14.97
C ILE A 70 7.13 -8.70 -14.83
N VAL A 71 6.77 -7.47 -15.22
CA VAL A 71 7.54 -6.28 -14.90
C VAL A 71 6.93 -5.63 -13.67
N ALA A 72 7.74 -5.45 -12.64
CA ALA A 72 7.32 -4.84 -11.39
C ALA A 72 8.22 -3.66 -11.04
N GLN A 73 7.66 -2.68 -10.35
CA GLN A 73 8.41 -1.54 -9.81
C GLN A 73 8.65 -1.77 -8.32
N LYS A 74 9.86 -1.50 -7.85
CA LYS A 74 10.18 -1.50 -6.43
C LYS A 74 10.08 -0.08 -5.89
N THR A 75 9.43 0.10 -4.76
CA THR A 75 9.44 1.39 -4.05
C THR A 75 10.85 1.72 -3.54
N THR A 76 11.13 3.00 -3.34
CA THR A 76 12.39 3.45 -2.76
C THR A 76 12.57 2.84 -1.36
N ALA A 77 13.76 2.35 -1.06
CA ALA A 77 14.05 1.79 0.25
C ALA A 77 14.04 2.90 1.31
N VAL A 78 13.47 2.59 2.47
CA VAL A 78 13.59 3.40 3.68
C VAL A 78 14.68 2.76 4.53
N THR A 79 15.73 3.50 4.82
CA THR A 79 16.89 3.04 5.62
C THR A 79 17.10 3.89 6.87
N GLU A 80 16.63 5.12 6.85
CA GLU A 80 16.70 6.05 7.97
C GLU A 80 15.42 6.87 8.10
N THR A 81 15.29 7.58 9.22
CA THR A 81 14.05 8.33 9.55
C THR A 81 13.77 9.45 8.55
N ASN A 82 14.79 10.05 7.95
CA ASN A 82 14.62 11.10 6.93
C ASN A 82 13.97 10.58 5.64
N ASP A 83 14.15 9.32 5.31
CA ASP A 83 13.55 8.68 4.12
C ASP A 83 12.02 8.58 4.24
N LEU A 84 11.48 8.59 5.47
CA LEU A 84 10.04 8.47 5.71
C LEU A 84 9.24 9.59 5.08
N LYS A 85 9.80 10.81 4.99
CA LYS A 85 9.13 11.91 4.30
C LYS A 85 8.89 11.58 2.82
N SER A 86 9.91 11.07 2.16
CA SER A 86 9.83 10.64 0.76
C SER A 86 8.90 9.42 0.62
N PHE A 87 8.91 8.51 1.58
CA PHE A 87 8.00 7.36 1.60
C PHE A 87 6.52 7.82 1.64
N PHE A 88 6.14 8.70 2.54
CA PHE A 88 4.76 9.19 2.61
C PHE A 88 4.36 9.98 1.37
N GLN A 89 5.27 10.81 0.83
CA GLN A 89 5.03 11.53 -0.43
C GLN A 89 4.84 10.57 -1.60
N ASN A 90 5.67 9.53 -1.72
CA ASN A 90 5.55 8.54 -2.79
C ASN A 90 4.25 7.75 -2.69
N ASN A 91 3.78 7.43 -1.49
CA ASN A 91 2.49 6.78 -1.30
C ASN A 91 1.32 7.70 -1.71
N LEU A 92 1.39 9.00 -1.41
CA LEU A 92 0.42 9.96 -1.93
C LEU A 92 0.42 10.02 -3.46
N ASN A 93 1.60 10.08 -4.07
CA ASN A 93 1.72 10.06 -5.54
C ASN A 93 1.13 8.79 -6.16
N VAL A 94 1.22 7.63 -5.48
CA VAL A 94 0.53 6.41 -5.92
C VAL A 94 -0.97 6.63 -5.96
N PHE A 95 -1.56 7.17 -4.90
CA PHE A 95 -2.99 7.49 -4.88
C PHE A 95 -3.38 8.51 -5.95
N GLU A 96 -2.57 9.55 -6.17
CA GLU A 96 -2.85 10.60 -7.17
C GLU A 96 -2.80 10.08 -8.61
N ASN A 97 -1.96 9.07 -8.87
CA ASN A 97 -1.83 8.45 -10.19
C ASN A 97 -2.86 7.33 -10.44
N LEU A 98 -3.64 6.94 -9.43
CA LEU A 98 -4.74 6.01 -9.58
C LEU A 98 -6.03 6.77 -9.90
N PRO A 99 -6.95 6.20 -10.69
CA PRO A 99 -8.25 6.79 -10.94
C PRO A 99 -9.10 6.70 -9.65
N LEU A 100 -8.94 7.68 -8.74
CA LEU A 100 -9.69 7.78 -7.47
C LEU A 100 -11.16 8.20 -7.68
N SER A 101 -11.70 8.06 -8.90
CA SER A 101 -13.11 8.28 -9.22
C SER A 101 -13.99 7.15 -8.72
N ASP A 102 -15.29 7.33 -8.83
CA ASP A 102 -16.30 6.30 -8.53
C ASP A 102 -15.93 4.98 -9.19
N GLY A 103 -15.72 3.93 -8.36
CA GLY A 103 -15.38 2.59 -8.83
C GLY A 103 -14.04 2.03 -8.34
N MET A 104 -13.21 2.83 -7.63
CA MET A 104 -12.02 2.33 -6.97
C MET A 104 -12.42 1.50 -5.73
N THR A 105 -11.86 0.30 -5.61
CA THR A 105 -11.94 -0.53 -4.42
C THR A 105 -10.54 -0.91 -3.97
N ILE A 106 -10.25 -0.72 -2.69
CA ILE A 106 -8.99 -1.13 -2.07
C ILE A 106 -9.23 -2.41 -1.29
N TYR A 107 -8.55 -3.48 -1.66
CA TYR A 107 -8.52 -4.73 -0.91
C TYR A 107 -7.25 -4.79 -0.07
N TYR A 108 -7.38 -5.12 1.21
CA TYR A 108 -6.26 -5.21 2.15
C TYR A 108 -6.31 -6.55 2.90
N SER A 109 -5.27 -7.36 2.76
CA SER A 109 -5.07 -8.57 3.54
C SER A 109 -4.23 -8.25 4.77
N ALA A 110 -4.85 -8.03 5.93
CA ALA A 110 -4.23 -7.39 7.09
C ALA A 110 -3.64 -8.38 8.09
N LYS A 111 -2.37 -8.75 7.92
CA LYS A 111 -1.59 -9.51 8.90
C LYS A 111 -1.31 -8.69 10.17
N ASP A 112 -1.15 -7.39 10.05
CA ASP A 112 -1.03 -6.40 11.13
C ASP A 112 -2.07 -5.31 10.86
N ILE A 113 -2.36 -4.47 11.83
CA ILE A 113 -3.27 -3.33 11.63
C ILE A 113 -2.83 -2.54 10.40
N PRO A 114 -3.73 -2.30 9.43
CA PRO A 114 -3.41 -1.54 8.23
C PRO A 114 -2.74 -0.23 8.56
N PHE A 115 -1.61 0.03 7.92
CA PHE A 115 -0.76 1.14 8.29
C PHE A 115 -1.46 2.50 8.18
N PHE A 116 -2.48 2.62 7.33
CA PHE A 116 -3.28 3.83 7.19
C PHE A 116 -3.95 4.27 8.49
N TYR A 117 -4.28 3.34 9.38
CA TYR A 117 -4.85 3.66 10.71
C TYR A 117 -3.80 4.15 11.70
N THR A 118 -2.52 3.93 11.42
CA THR A 118 -1.40 4.37 12.26
C THR A 118 -0.75 5.68 11.76
N LEU A 119 -1.48 6.46 10.95
CA LEU A 119 -1.04 7.75 10.41
C LEU A 119 -1.62 8.95 11.19
N SER A 120 -1.79 8.80 12.49
CA SER A 120 -2.33 9.84 13.38
C SER A 120 -1.21 10.46 14.22
N ASP A 121 -1.45 11.65 14.77
CA ASP A 121 -0.55 12.30 15.72
C ASP A 121 -0.85 11.80 17.16
N ASN A 122 -0.44 10.55 17.45
CA ASN A 122 -0.63 9.91 18.75
C ASN A 122 0.53 8.98 19.08
N LEU A 123 0.57 8.44 20.31
CA LEU A 123 1.67 7.58 20.77
C LEU A 123 1.67 6.22 20.06
N LEU A 124 0.51 5.67 19.69
CA LEU A 124 0.39 4.44 18.93
C LEU A 124 1.09 4.57 17.57
N SER A 125 0.82 5.63 16.82
CA SER A 125 1.45 5.89 15.52
C SER A 125 2.96 6.11 15.65
N ARG A 126 3.39 6.90 16.65
CA ARG A 126 4.79 7.10 16.96
C ARG A 126 5.48 5.79 17.34
N PHE A 127 4.81 4.93 18.11
CA PHE A 127 5.33 3.62 18.50
C PHE A 127 5.48 2.69 17.30
N LYS A 128 4.52 2.65 16.37
CA LYS A 128 4.65 1.86 15.14
C LYS A 128 5.86 2.29 14.31
N ILE A 129 6.06 3.58 14.11
CA ILE A 129 7.24 4.11 13.40
C ILE A 129 8.53 3.73 14.15
N TYR A 130 8.54 3.86 15.48
CA TYR A 130 9.67 3.48 16.32
C TYR A 130 10.05 2.00 16.14
N VAL A 131 9.08 1.10 16.21
CA VAL A 131 9.29 -0.34 15.99
C VAL A 131 9.84 -0.61 14.59
N TRP A 132 9.24 -0.03 13.57
CA TRP A 132 9.66 -0.25 12.19
C TRP A 132 11.08 0.29 11.92
N MET A 133 11.41 1.45 12.44
CA MET A 133 12.76 2.01 12.30
C MET A 133 13.80 1.17 13.04
N ASN A 134 13.48 0.64 14.22
CA ASN A 134 14.38 -0.27 14.93
C ASN A 134 14.61 -1.58 14.16
N LEU A 135 13.60 -2.12 13.49
CA LEU A 135 13.74 -3.34 12.67
C LEU A 135 14.59 -3.12 11.41
N LEU A 136 14.63 -1.88 10.89
CA LEU A 136 15.47 -1.51 9.75
C LEU A 136 16.88 -1.04 10.14
N ASN A 137 17.10 -0.76 11.43
CA ASN A 137 18.38 -0.24 11.93
C ASN A 137 19.49 -1.31 11.93
N ALA A 138 20.30 -1.31 10.90
CA ALA A 138 21.44 -2.21 10.79
C ALA A 138 22.50 -2.06 11.91
N LYS A 139 22.52 -0.92 12.60
CA LYS A 139 23.48 -0.64 13.70
C LYS A 139 23.04 -1.22 15.05
N GLN A 140 21.83 -1.74 15.16
CA GLN A 140 21.25 -2.35 16.37
C GLN A 140 21.35 -1.49 17.65
N VAL A 141 21.41 -0.18 17.51
CA VAL A 141 21.38 0.75 18.64
C VAL A 141 19.93 1.08 18.94
N PHE A 142 19.39 0.47 19.98
CA PHE A 142 18.03 0.75 20.44
C PHE A 142 18.07 1.92 21.43
N ILE A 143 17.41 3.01 21.08
CA ILE A 143 17.18 4.13 22.00
C ILE A 143 15.84 3.92 22.74
N PRO A 144 15.69 4.39 24.00
CA PRO A 144 14.39 4.38 24.67
C PRO A 144 13.31 5.10 23.86
N PHE A 145 12.07 4.59 23.90
CA PHE A 145 10.96 5.16 23.13
C PHE A 145 10.73 6.65 23.38
N LEU A 146 10.94 7.10 24.63
CA LEU A 146 10.81 8.53 24.97
C LEU A 146 11.84 9.43 24.27
N GLU A 147 12.99 8.90 23.93
CA GLU A 147 14.07 9.62 23.23
C GLU A 147 13.87 9.62 21.72
N PHE A 148 12.98 8.74 21.20
CA PHE A 148 12.66 8.67 19.79
C PHE A 148 11.75 9.84 19.39
N SER A 149 12.25 10.71 18.53
CA SER A 149 11.51 11.88 18.01
C SER A 149 11.57 11.86 16.49
N PRO A 150 10.59 11.20 15.82
CA PRO A 150 10.53 11.23 14.37
C PRO A 150 10.18 12.65 13.90
N PRO A 151 10.60 13.05 12.69
CA PRO A 151 10.14 14.27 12.07
C PRO A 151 8.61 14.30 11.96
N ASN A 152 8.05 15.53 11.89
CA ASN A 152 6.64 15.68 11.55
C ASN A 152 6.42 15.35 10.07
N PHE A 153 5.53 14.42 9.80
CA PHE A 153 5.19 13.95 8.45
C PHE A 153 3.87 14.56 7.94
N GLU A 154 3.22 15.41 8.73
CA GLU A 154 2.07 16.17 8.24
C GLU A 154 2.50 17.22 7.19
N PRO A 155 1.67 17.55 6.21
CA PRO A 155 0.28 17.10 6.04
C PRO A 155 0.11 15.74 5.34
N ASN A 156 1.21 15.11 4.84
CA ASN A 156 1.16 13.93 3.98
C ASN A 156 0.46 12.74 4.64
N THR A 157 0.71 12.50 5.93
CA THR A 157 0.09 11.37 6.66
C THR A 157 -1.41 11.55 6.81
N LYS A 158 -1.87 12.77 7.12
CA LYS A 158 -3.31 13.10 7.22
C LYS A 158 -4.02 12.93 5.89
N GLU A 159 -3.40 13.41 4.82
CA GLU A 159 -3.97 13.31 3.48
C GLU A 159 -4.03 11.85 3.01
N LEU A 160 -2.98 11.07 3.25
CA LEU A 160 -2.93 9.66 2.90
C LEU A 160 -4.01 8.86 3.63
N LYS A 161 -4.18 9.08 4.94
CA LYS A 161 -5.26 8.48 5.73
C LYS A 161 -6.62 8.86 5.15
N LYS A 162 -6.86 10.13 4.89
CA LYS A 162 -8.12 10.63 4.31
C LYS A 162 -8.41 9.98 2.96
N LYS A 163 -7.43 9.95 2.05
CA LYS A 163 -7.59 9.32 0.73
C LYS A 163 -7.95 7.83 0.84
N TYR A 164 -7.38 7.11 1.80
CA TYR A 164 -7.73 5.71 2.06
C TYR A 164 -9.18 5.57 2.56
N GLU A 165 -9.56 6.38 3.55
CA GLU A 165 -10.87 6.30 4.19
C GLU A 165 -12.03 6.75 3.28
N GLU A 166 -11.77 7.53 2.25
CA GLU A 166 -12.76 7.99 1.28
C GLU A 166 -13.11 6.93 0.21
N GLN A 167 -12.28 5.88 0.05
CA GLN A 167 -12.49 4.84 -0.96
C GLN A 167 -13.45 3.73 -0.49
N ASN A 168 -13.89 2.90 -1.42
CA ASN A 168 -14.45 1.60 -1.05
C ASN A 168 -13.32 0.71 -0.57
N VAL A 169 -13.38 0.28 0.69
CA VAL A 169 -12.33 -0.52 1.31
C VAL A 169 -12.87 -1.87 1.74
N VAL A 170 -12.16 -2.92 1.36
CA VAL A 170 -12.43 -4.30 1.74
C VAL A 170 -11.21 -4.83 2.48
N GLU A 171 -11.36 -5.11 3.76
CA GLU A 171 -10.28 -5.63 4.60
C GLU A 171 -10.57 -7.07 5.03
N LEU A 172 -9.53 -7.89 4.98
CA LEU A 172 -9.54 -9.26 5.49
C LEU A 172 -8.67 -9.30 6.75
N TRP A 173 -9.30 -9.59 7.88
CA TRP A 173 -8.64 -9.69 9.18
C TRP A 173 -8.83 -11.07 9.79
N ASN A 174 -8.03 -11.37 10.80
CA ASN A 174 -8.29 -12.44 11.77
C ASN A 174 -7.97 -11.94 13.18
N ASP A 175 -8.18 -12.77 14.18
CA ASP A 175 -7.90 -12.43 15.58
C ASP A 175 -6.41 -12.19 15.87
N MET A 176 -5.50 -12.61 14.96
CA MET A 176 -4.07 -12.36 15.05
C MET A 176 -3.64 -10.98 14.55
N THR A 177 -4.53 -10.24 13.87
CA THR A 177 -4.20 -8.93 13.28
C THR A 177 -3.72 -7.91 14.35
N VAL A 178 -4.22 -7.98 15.58
CA VAL A 178 -3.75 -7.15 16.70
C VAL A 178 -2.57 -7.76 17.46
N SER A 179 -2.32 -9.06 17.32
CA SER A 179 -1.31 -9.77 18.12
C SER A 179 0.11 -9.28 17.85
N SER A 180 0.40 -8.88 16.62
CA SER A 180 1.72 -8.35 16.24
C SER A 180 2.10 -7.13 17.07
N ILE A 181 1.21 -6.14 17.17
CA ILE A 181 1.48 -4.92 17.94
C ILE A 181 1.53 -5.19 19.44
N LEU A 182 0.70 -6.09 19.96
CA LEU A 182 0.73 -6.47 21.38
C LEU A 182 2.07 -7.13 21.75
N GLN A 183 2.59 -8.01 20.91
CA GLN A 183 3.92 -8.61 21.09
C GLN A 183 5.04 -7.57 21.02
N GLN A 184 4.93 -6.58 20.11
CA GLN A 184 5.89 -5.48 20.04
C GLN A 184 5.89 -4.63 21.31
N ILE A 185 4.71 -4.28 21.85
CA ILE A 185 4.59 -3.54 23.10
C ILE A 185 5.23 -4.32 24.24
N LEU A 186 4.90 -5.61 24.37
CA LEU A 186 5.48 -6.48 25.41
C LEU A 186 7.00 -6.56 25.31
N PHE A 187 7.55 -6.80 24.11
CA PHE A 187 8.99 -6.86 23.88
C PHE A 187 9.70 -5.59 24.34
N TYR A 188 9.22 -4.41 23.91
CA TYR A 188 9.86 -3.15 24.26
C TYR A 188 9.67 -2.79 25.74
N TYR A 189 8.60 -3.23 26.35
CA TYR A 189 8.39 -3.12 27.81
C TYR A 189 9.37 -4.01 28.59
N GLU A 190 9.45 -5.30 28.28
CA GLU A 190 10.36 -6.26 28.95
C GLU A 190 11.82 -5.87 28.79
N THR A 191 12.22 -5.29 27.66
CA THR A 191 13.57 -4.76 27.41
C THR A 191 13.82 -3.39 28.05
N ARG A 192 12.85 -2.81 28.76
CA ARG A 192 12.90 -1.49 29.42
C ARG A 192 13.10 -0.30 28.47
N LEU A 193 12.84 -0.50 27.19
CA LEU A 193 12.87 0.56 26.17
C LEU A 193 11.53 1.31 26.09
N LEU A 194 10.45 0.72 26.60
CA LEU A 194 9.11 1.31 26.74
C LEU A 194 8.73 1.29 28.22
N LYS A 195 8.35 2.43 28.80
CA LYS A 195 7.92 2.52 30.19
C LYS A 195 6.45 2.17 30.33
N THR A 196 6.02 1.72 31.53
CA THR A 196 4.64 1.34 31.86
C THR A 196 3.62 2.40 31.44
N LYS A 197 3.90 3.68 31.74
CA LYS A 197 2.99 4.79 31.43
C LYS A 197 2.70 4.88 29.92
N GLU A 198 3.74 4.88 29.09
CA GLU A 198 3.61 4.97 27.65
C GLU A 198 2.95 3.71 27.08
N ALA A 199 3.30 2.53 27.59
CA ALA A 199 2.68 1.27 27.18
C ALA A 199 1.16 1.28 27.42
N HIS A 200 0.69 1.76 28.57
CA HIS A 200 -0.75 1.87 28.86
C HIS A 200 -1.46 2.88 27.95
N ILE A 201 -0.81 4.02 27.63
CA ILE A 201 -1.38 5.00 26.69
C ILE A 201 -1.51 4.37 25.28
N ILE A 202 -0.45 3.70 24.81
CA ILE A 202 -0.48 3.02 23.51
C ILE A 202 -1.56 1.95 23.43
N LEU A 203 -1.73 1.15 24.49
CA LEU A 203 -2.77 0.13 24.58
C LEU A 203 -4.17 0.74 24.61
N LYS A 204 -4.35 1.87 25.30
CA LYS A 204 -5.60 2.63 25.29
C LYS A 204 -5.92 3.15 23.88
N GLU A 205 -4.96 3.79 23.22
CA GLU A 205 -5.13 4.29 21.86
C GLU A 205 -5.37 3.15 20.84
N LEU A 206 -4.76 1.97 21.07
CA LEU A 206 -5.05 0.77 20.27
C LEU A 206 -6.49 0.32 20.46
N LYS A 207 -6.99 0.29 21.71
CA LYS A 207 -8.38 -0.07 22.02
C LYS A 207 -9.35 0.91 21.34
N GLU A 208 -9.11 2.21 21.47
CA GLU A 208 -9.90 3.26 20.82
C GLU A 208 -9.90 3.10 19.26
N LEU A 209 -8.78 2.69 18.66
CA LEU A 209 -8.71 2.38 17.25
C LEU A 209 -9.57 1.17 16.88
N ILE A 210 -9.55 0.10 17.67
CA ILE A 210 -10.38 -1.10 17.42
C ILE A 210 -11.87 -0.75 17.58
N GLU A 211 -12.24 0.07 18.57
CA GLU A 211 -13.60 0.59 18.75
C GLU A 211 -14.05 1.42 17.53
N TYR A 212 -13.17 2.27 17.01
CA TYR A 212 -13.44 3.03 15.79
C TYR A 212 -13.69 2.11 14.57
N ILE A 213 -12.89 1.07 14.41
CA ILE A 213 -13.05 0.12 13.30
C ILE A 213 -14.34 -0.71 13.46
N GLU A 214 -14.70 -1.10 14.66
CA GLU A 214 -15.99 -1.78 14.95
C GLU A 214 -17.17 -0.90 14.54
N GLN A 215 -17.17 0.38 14.94
CA GLN A 215 -18.21 1.35 14.58
C GLN A 215 -18.24 1.61 13.07
N LYS A 216 -17.07 1.73 12.45
CA LYS A 216 -16.95 1.91 11.00
C LYS A 216 -17.52 0.71 10.25
N THR A 217 -17.26 -0.52 10.72
CA THR A 217 -17.81 -1.75 10.14
C THR A 217 -19.34 -1.76 10.16
N GLU A 218 -19.96 -1.17 11.16
CA GLU A 218 -21.42 -1.08 11.27
C GLU A 218 -22.02 0.01 10.41
N ASN A 219 -21.40 1.20 10.41
CA ASN A 219 -22.04 2.44 9.96
C ASN A 219 -21.57 2.91 8.56
N ASP A 220 -20.35 2.57 8.13
CA ASP A 220 -19.80 3.05 6.87
C ASP A 220 -20.12 2.10 5.72
N SER A 221 -20.92 2.58 4.75
CA SER A 221 -21.33 1.79 3.57
C SER A 221 -20.16 1.46 2.63
N LYS A 222 -19.07 2.20 2.68
CA LYS A 222 -17.87 2.00 1.86
C LYS A 222 -16.85 1.07 2.52
N PHE A 223 -17.04 0.71 3.79
CA PHE A 223 -16.12 -0.13 4.52
C PHE A 223 -16.68 -1.54 4.73
N HIS A 224 -15.94 -2.56 4.31
CA HIS A 224 -16.31 -3.96 4.41
C HIS A 224 -15.21 -4.75 5.09
N LEU A 225 -15.44 -5.16 6.32
CA LEU A 225 -14.53 -6.00 7.09
C LEU A 225 -14.97 -7.45 7.06
N TYR A 226 -14.03 -8.35 6.77
CA TYR A 226 -14.24 -9.79 6.72
C TYR A 226 -13.29 -10.50 7.69
N GLU A 227 -13.84 -11.42 8.48
CA GLU A 227 -13.08 -12.36 9.30
C GLU A 227 -12.73 -13.60 8.48
N ASN A 228 -11.44 -13.94 8.39
CA ASN A 228 -10.99 -15.19 7.80
C ASN A 228 -10.01 -15.91 8.75
N GLU A 229 -10.49 -16.90 9.49
CA GLU A 229 -9.72 -17.61 10.51
C GLU A 229 -8.61 -18.50 9.90
N LEU A 230 -8.76 -18.94 8.66
CA LEU A 230 -7.87 -19.92 8.01
C LEU A 230 -6.82 -19.26 7.10
N MET A 231 -6.95 -17.97 6.86
CA MET A 231 -6.10 -17.27 5.90
C MET A 231 -4.76 -16.87 6.53
N HIS A 232 -3.69 -17.14 5.80
CA HIS A 232 -2.38 -16.56 6.08
C HIS A 232 -2.29 -15.16 5.47
N LEU A 233 -2.43 -14.13 6.33
CA LEU A 233 -2.44 -12.73 5.91
C LEU A 233 -1.00 -12.21 5.70
N SER A 234 -0.80 -11.32 4.72
CA SER A 234 0.53 -10.88 4.27
C SER A 234 0.74 -9.36 4.20
N ASN A 235 -0.29 -8.54 4.50
CA ASN A 235 -0.31 -7.09 4.30
C ASN A 235 -0.28 -6.67 2.82
N ASP A 236 -0.82 -7.51 1.94
CA ASP A 236 -0.99 -7.17 0.54
C ASP A 236 -2.06 -6.11 0.37
N ILE A 237 -1.82 -5.19 -0.58
CA ILE A 237 -2.79 -4.16 -0.92
C ILE A 237 -3.08 -4.25 -2.41
N PHE A 238 -4.35 -4.36 -2.78
CA PHE A 238 -4.77 -4.37 -4.16
C PHE A 238 -5.74 -3.22 -4.43
N PHE A 239 -5.28 -2.26 -5.23
CA PHE A 239 -6.07 -1.16 -5.72
C PHE A 239 -6.74 -1.60 -7.03
N HIS A 240 -8.03 -1.78 -7.01
CA HIS A 240 -8.80 -2.23 -8.17
C HIS A 240 -9.68 -1.13 -8.74
N HIS A 241 -9.48 -0.82 -10.01
CA HIS A 241 -10.37 -0.01 -10.82
C HIS A 241 -10.51 -0.65 -12.21
N PRO A 242 -11.70 -0.59 -12.88
CA PRO A 242 -11.89 -1.24 -14.17
C PRO A 242 -10.89 -0.84 -15.27
N GLN A 243 -10.36 0.38 -15.21
CA GLN A 243 -9.42 0.90 -16.20
C GLN A 243 -7.95 0.65 -15.84
N GLN A 244 -7.62 0.62 -14.54
CA GLN A 244 -6.25 0.49 -14.07
C GLN A 244 -6.23 -0.10 -12.67
N SER A 245 -5.53 -1.18 -12.49
CA SER A 245 -5.32 -1.81 -11.19
C SER A 245 -3.85 -1.82 -10.81
N LEU A 246 -3.59 -1.85 -9.50
CA LEU A 246 -2.25 -1.91 -8.94
C LEU A 246 -2.21 -2.89 -7.78
N PHE A 247 -1.31 -3.86 -7.83
CA PHE A 247 -1.08 -4.79 -6.75
C PHE A 247 0.24 -4.44 -6.05
N ALA A 248 0.18 -4.17 -4.75
CA ALA A 248 1.30 -3.82 -3.91
C ALA A 248 1.63 -4.98 -2.96
N LEU A 249 2.75 -5.65 -3.22
CA LEU A 249 3.29 -6.75 -2.41
C LEU A 249 4.34 -6.20 -1.44
N PRO A 250 4.18 -6.39 -0.11
CA PRO A 250 5.15 -5.91 0.85
C PRO A 250 6.46 -6.71 0.76
N THR A 251 7.59 -6.03 0.78
CA THR A 251 8.94 -6.62 0.90
C THR A 251 9.51 -6.43 2.30
N ASN A 252 9.10 -5.36 2.95
CA ASN A 252 9.36 -5.03 4.36
C ASN A 252 8.31 -4.01 4.82
N MET A 253 8.49 -3.41 6.01
CA MET A 253 7.54 -2.48 6.63
C MET A 253 7.23 -1.24 5.77
N PHE A 254 8.21 -0.78 4.99
CA PHE A 254 8.09 0.42 4.14
C PHE A 254 8.37 0.13 2.66
N GLY A 255 8.54 -1.13 2.29
CA GLY A 255 8.90 -1.51 0.93
C GLY A 255 7.81 -2.32 0.26
N TYR A 256 7.52 -1.97 -1.00
CA TYR A 256 6.57 -2.70 -1.82
C TYR A 256 7.14 -2.99 -3.21
N ILE A 257 6.72 -4.11 -3.77
CA ILE A 257 6.79 -4.39 -5.20
C ILE A 257 5.43 -4.06 -5.79
N LEU A 258 5.40 -3.12 -6.73
CA LEU A 258 4.20 -2.64 -7.39
C LEU A 258 4.05 -3.33 -8.75
N ILE A 259 2.90 -3.96 -8.96
CA ILE A 259 2.58 -4.75 -10.15
C ILE A 259 1.30 -4.18 -10.76
N ASN A 260 1.35 -3.75 -12.01
CA ASN A 260 0.20 -3.25 -12.77
C ASN A 260 -0.09 -4.09 -14.03
N ASP A 261 0.51 -5.27 -14.12
CA ASP A 261 0.23 -6.22 -15.19
C ASP A 261 -1.23 -6.68 -15.13
N ALA A 262 -1.95 -6.55 -16.26
CA ALA A 262 -3.40 -6.80 -16.31
C ALA A 262 -3.77 -8.23 -15.95
N LYS A 263 -2.96 -9.22 -16.36
CA LYS A 263 -3.20 -10.63 -16.05
C LYS A 263 -3.04 -10.88 -14.56
N THR A 264 -1.91 -10.47 -13.99
CA THR A 264 -1.62 -10.59 -12.55
C THR A 264 -2.66 -9.86 -11.71
N CYS A 265 -3.07 -8.65 -12.08
CA CYS A 265 -4.12 -7.91 -11.38
C CYS A 265 -5.47 -8.62 -11.43
N ASN A 266 -5.82 -9.25 -12.56
CA ASN A 266 -7.06 -10.02 -12.66
C ASN A 266 -7.01 -11.30 -11.82
N GLU A 267 -5.89 -12.01 -11.81
CA GLU A 267 -5.65 -13.17 -10.95
C GLU A 267 -5.74 -12.78 -9.47
N THR A 268 -5.14 -11.65 -9.09
CA THR A 268 -5.19 -11.10 -7.73
C THR A 268 -6.62 -10.73 -7.33
N LYS A 269 -7.39 -10.10 -8.22
CA LYS A 269 -8.81 -9.83 -7.99
C LYS A 269 -9.59 -11.10 -7.69
N ASN A 270 -9.46 -12.10 -8.55
CA ASN A 270 -10.13 -13.39 -8.39
C ASN A 270 -9.74 -14.07 -7.07
N TYR A 271 -8.48 -13.95 -6.67
CA TYR A 271 -7.99 -14.46 -5.39
C TYR A 271 -8.68 -13.77 -4.21
N PHE A 272 -8.73 -12.42 -4.18
CA PHE A 272 -9.42 -11.69 -3.12
C PHE A 272 -10.93 -12.01 -3.09
N GLU A 273 -11.59 -12.07 -4.24
CA GLU A 273 -13.01 -12.44 -4.31
C GLU A 273 -13.25 -13.86 -3.79
N HIS A 274 -12.34 -14.80 -4.07
CA HIS A 274 -12.42 -16.16 -3.53
C HIS A 274 -12.23 -16.16 -2.00
N GLN A 275 -11.27 -15.39 -1.48
CA GLN A 275 -11.06 -15.27 -0.04
C GLN A 275 -12.28 -14.65 0.66
N ILE A 276 -12.88 -13.61 0.08
CA ILE A 276 -14.08 -12.98 0.62
C ILE A 276 -15.25 -13.97 0.70
N LYS A 277 -15.45 -14.80 -0.33
CA LYS A 277 -16.50 -15.84 -0.34
C LYS A 277 -16.33 -16.87 0.78
N ASN A 278 -15.08 -17.12 1.20
CA ASN A 278 -14.75 -18.05 2.28
C ASN A 278 -14.58 -17.37 3.64
N SER A 279 -14.92 -16.07 3.72
CA SER A 279 -14.79 -15.27 4.93
C SER A 279 -16.17 -14.87 5.47
N LYS A 280 -16.22 -14.57 6.76
CA LYS A 280 -17.41 -14.07 7.42
C LYS A 280 -17.46 -12.54 7.30
N SER A 281 -18.49 -12.00 6.67
CA SER A 281 -18.72 -10.55 6.64
C SER A 281 -19.12 -10.04 8.02
N LEU A 282 -18.32 -9.21 8.66
CA LEU A 282 -18.64 -8.64 9.98
C LEU A 282 -19.69 -7.52 9.92
N ARG A 283 -20.04 -7.06 8.72
CA ARG A 283 -21.11 -6.10 8.51
C ARG A 283 -22.49 -6.79 8.44
N THR A 284 -22.61 -7.89 7.69
CA THR A 284 -23.88 -8.55 7.39
C THR A 284 -24.17 -9.77 8.27
N SER A 285 -23.15 -10.43 8.80
CA SER A 285 -23.33 -11.46 9.83
C SER A 285 -23.80 -10.79 11.11
N GLY A 286 -24.90 -11.13 11.65
CA GLY A 286 -25.56 -10.45 12.76
C GLY A 286 -24.66 -9.91 13.88
N ASN A 287 -25.20 -9.04 14.71
CA ASN A 287 -24.50 -8.32 15.79
C ASN A 287 -23.65 -9.23 16.72
N ARG A 288 -24.06 -10.51 16.87
CA ARG A 288 -23.37 -11.51 17.70
C ARG A 288 -21.97 -11.82 17.17
N ASP A 289 -21.84 -12.13 15.88
CA ASP A 289 -20.55 -12.59 15.29
C ASP A 289 -19.54 -11.44 15.27
N ARG A 290 -19.99 -10.23 14.93
CA ARG A 290 -19.17 -9.02 15.00
C ARG A 290 -18.65 -8.79 16.40
N LYS A 291 -19.52 -8.85 17.42
CA LYS A 291 -19.11 -8.69 18.82
C LYS A 291 -18.15 -9.76 19.29
N ILE A 292 -18.35 -11.01 18.91
CA ILE A 292 -17.41 -12.10 19.24
C ILE A 292 -16.02 -11.80 18.69
N PHE A 293 -15.94 -11.36 17.43
CA PHE A 293 -14.66 -11.02 16.79
C PHE A 293 -13.94 -9.89 17.52
N PHE A 294 -14.60 -8.75 17.74
CA PHE A 294 -13.98 -7.61 18.41
C PHE A 294 -13.69 -7.87 19.88
N ASN A 295 -14.54 -8.60 20.59
CA ASN A 295 -14.29 -8.98 21.99
C ASN A 295 -13.00 -9.79 22.16
N LYS A 296 -12.67 -10.70 21.24
CA LYS A 296 -11.37 -11.41 21.26
C LYS A 296 -10.19 -10.42 21.23
N MET A 297 -10.28 -9.35 20.43
CA MET A 297 -9.23 -8.34 20.38
C MET A 297 -9.17 -7.50 21.66
N TYR A 298 -10.33 -7.10 22.20
CA TYR A 298 -10.39 -6.37 23.47
C TYR A 298 -9.82 -7.21 24.62
N GLU A 299 -10.14 -8.49 24.69
CA GLU A 299 -9.58 -9.42 25.69
C GLU A 299 -8.06 -9.53 25.58
N GLN A 300 -7.51 -9.62 24.38
CA GLN A 300 -6.05 -9.63 24.18
C GLN A 300 -5.39 -8.34 24.70
N ILE A 301 -6.00 -7.18 24.43
CA ILE A 301 -5.52 -5.87 24.89
C ILE A 301 -5.58 -5.79 26.42
N GLU A 302 -6.72 -6.13 27.01
CA GLU A 302 -6.92 -6.09 28.47
C GLU A 302 -5.98 -7.06 29.21
N ASN A 303 -5.77 -8.26 28.67
CA ASN A 303 -4.82 -9.22 29.22
C ASN A 303 -3.39 -8.68 29.25
N LEU A 304 -3.00 -7.92 28.21
CA LEU A 304 -1.69 -7.27 28.21
C LEU A 304 -1.63 -6.10 29.22
N ILE A 305 -2.68 -5.27 29.31
CA ILE A 305 -2.77 -4.19 30.30
C ILE A 305 -2.57 -4.72 31.73
N GLN A 306 -3.21 -5.87 32.05
CA GLN A 306 -3.09 -6.49 33.39
C GLN A 306 -1.70 -7.07 33.67
N LYS A 307 -0.93 -7.39 32.61
CA LYS A 307 0.40 -7.98 32.72
C LYS A 307 1.51 -6.92 32.90
N LEU A 308 1.29 -5.68 32.45
CA LEU A 308 2.27 -4.57 32.50
C LEU A 308 2.22 -3.78 33.82
#